data_2d91faeccf8c7cb3e4f73e634f235402
#
_entry.id   2d91faeccf8c7cb3e4f73e634f235402
#
_cell.length_a   1.000
_cell.length_b   1.000
_cell.length_c   1.000
_cell.angle_alpha   90.00
_cell.angle_beta   90.00
_cell.angle_gamma   90.00
#
_symmetry.space_group_name_H-M   'P 1'
#
loop_
_entity.id
_entity.type
_entity.pdbx_description
1 polymer ?
#
loop_
_entity_poly.entity_id
_entity_poly.type
_entity_poly.pdbx_seq_one_letter_code
_entity_poly.pdbx_strand_id
1 'polypeptide(L)'
;MSKKKYHTADEIVNEIRLLEQMFRETRSNYPYIDENHIGKTPILRFNVGNNIVYINYEKPITKEFREFNNKIAHFHNQNFIVRLFSVLNNYQIFQNLKISDSPELYTLKRLRNIFGHSSGHYDKTNIDHRSLMRRMIKTFNLEDKSYNDFPISIDTVINQIIKASINYVNGQYP
;
A
#
# COMPACT_ATOMS: atom_id res chain seq x y z
N MET A 1 -24.28 16.36 24.96
CA MET A 1 -22.93 15.81 25.13
C MET A 1 -22.86 14.46 24.42
N SER A 2 -22.19 14.38 23.30
CA SER A 2 -21.96 13.10 22.56
C SER A 2 -21.02 12.25 23.42
N LYS A 3 -21.46 11.06 23.84
CA LYS A 3 -20.59 10.06 24.48
C LYS A 3 -19.45 9.76 23.51
N LYS A 4 -18.19 10.07 23.87
CA LYS A 4 -17.02 9.58 23.14
C LYS A 4 -17.16 8.06 23.09
N LYS A 5 -17.38 7.51 21.91
CA LYS A 5 -17.38 6.07 21.69
C LYS A 5 -15.92 5.62 21.84
N TYR A 6 -15.62 4.93 22.94
CA TYR A 6 -14.30 4.31 23.11
C TYR A 6 -14.27 3.09 22.20
N HIS A 7 -13.36 3.08 21.23
CA HIS A 7 -13.10 1.94 20.36
C HIS A 7 -12.06 1.04 21.02
N THR A 8 -12.21 -0.25 20.87
CA THR A 8 -11.21 -1.24 21.32
C THR A 8 -10.14 -1.44 20.26
N ALA A 9 -8.96 -1.92 20.65
CA ALA A 9 -7.93 -2.32 19.70
C ALA A 9 -8.47 -3.33 18.70
N ASP A 10 -9.25 -4.32 19.16
CA ASP A 10 -9.81 -5.36 18.32
C ASP A 10 -10.75 -4.83 17.24
N GLU A 11 -11.60 -3.83 17.54
CA GLU A 11 -12.47 -3.21 16.55
C GLU A 11 -11.65 -2.58 15.41
N ILE A 12 -10.59 -1.83 15.76
CA ILE A 12 -9.73 -1.15 14.80
C ILE A 12 -8.93 -2.16 13.98
N VAL A 13 -8.36 -3.18 14.63
CA VAL A 13 -7.59 -4.24 13.96
C VAL A 13 -8.47 -5.02 12.99
N ASN A 14 -9.72 -5.34 13.38
CA ASN A 14 -10.66 -6.04 12.51
C ASN A 14 -10.99 -5.21 11.26
N GLU A 15 -11.17 -3.89 11.39
CA GLU A 15 -11.40 -3.03 10.22
C GLU A 15 -10.18 -2.97 9.30
N ILE A 16 -8.96 -2.89 9.86
CA ILE A 16 -7.71 -2.98 9.08
C ILE A 16 -7.63 -4.31 8.33
N ARG A 17 -7.93 -5.44 8.99
CA ARG A 17 -7.88 -6.77 8.39
C ARG A 17 -8.93 -6.96 7.29
N LEU A 18 -10.14 -6.46 7.49
CA LEU A 18 -11.17 -6.48 6.46
C LEU A 18 -10.74 -5.69 5.22
N LEU A 19 -10.19 -4.48 5.42
CA LEU A 19 -9.67 -3.66 4.33
C LEU A 19 -8.51 -4.37 3.61
N GLU A 20 -7.60 -5.01 4.34
CA GLU A 20 -6.51 -5.81 3.79
C GLU A 20 -7.03 -6.96 2.93
N GLN A 21 -8.02 -7.71 3.42
CA GLN A 21 -8.63 -8.82 2.67
C GLN A 21 -9.25 -8.33 1.37
N MET A 22 -10.10 -7.30 1.42
CA MET A 22 -10.73 -6.72 0.23
C MET A 22 -9.69 -6.23 -0.80
N PHE A 23 -8.61 -5.62 -0.32
CA PHE A 23 -7.51 -5.17 -1.17
C PHE A 23 -6.82 -6.36 -1.86
N ARG A 24 -6.47 -7.41 -1.13
CA ARG A 24 -5.79 -8.59 -1.68
C ARG A 24 -6.66 -9.31 -2.70
N GLU A 25 -7.95 -9.48 -2.44
CA GLU A 25 -8.91 -10.08 -3.38
C GLU A 25 -9.01 -9.26 -4.68
N THR A 26 -9.18 -7.94 -4.57
CA THR A 26 -9.24 -7.06 -5.75
C THR A 26 -7.90 -7.05 -6.51
N ARG A 27 -6.80 -6.99 -5.78
CA ARG A 27 -5.45 -6.87 -6.33
C ARG A 27 -4.99 -8.15 -7.03
N SER A 28 -5.52 -9.31 -6.65
CA SER A 28 -5.20 -10.59 -7.30
C SER A 28 -5.67 -10.65 -8.76
N ASN A 29 -6.67 -9.87 -9.15
CA ASN A 29 -7.12 -9.76 -10.54
C ASN A 29 -6.15 -8.97 -11.43
N TYR A 30 -5.24 -8.18 -10.83
CA TYR A 30 -4.25 -7.35 -11.52
C TYR A 30 -2.86 -7.60 -10.94
N PRO A 31 -2.29 -8.80 -11.12
CA PRO A 31 -0.95 -9.10 -10.64
C PRO A 31 0.08 -8.21 -11.31
N TYR A 32 1.21 -7.97 -10.64
CA TYR A 32 2.33 -7.32 -11.29
C TYR A 32 2.99 -8.29 -12.29
N ILE A 33 3.12 -7.87 -13.53
CA ILE A 33 3.67 -8.69 -14.62
C ILE A 33 5.09 -8.25 -14.90
N ASP A 34 6.04 -9.18 -14.75
CA ASP A 34 7.44 -8.94 -15.07
C ASP A 34 7.69 -8.84 -16.58
N GLU A 35 8.79 -8.18 -16.93
CA GLU A 35 9.19 -7.98 -18.32
C GLU A 35 9.52 -9.28 -19.05
N ASN A 36 10.02 -10.28 -18.32
CA ASN A 36 10.33 -11.61 -18.84
C ASN A 36 9.09 -12.43 -19.26
N HIS A 37 7.88 -11.96 -18.97
CA HIS A 37 6.62 -12.58 -19.42
C HIS A 37 6.11 -12.06 -20.77
N ILE A 38 6.73 -11.01 -21.32
CA ILE A 38 6.34 -10.48 -22.64
C ILE A 38 6.57 -11.57 -23.71
N GLY A 39 5.60 -11.75 -24.59
CA GLY A 39 5.59 -12.76 -25.62
C GLY A 39 5.28 -14.20 -25.15
N LYS A 40 4.97 -14.39 -23.86
CA LYS A 40 4.64 -15.70 -23.28
C LYS A 40 3.18 -15.75 -22.83
N THR A 41 2.69 -16.98 -22.62
CA THR A 41 1.38 -17.30 -22.03
C THR A 41 1.58 -17.93 -20.65
N PRO A 42 2.01 -17.16 -19.62
CA PRO A 42 2.34 -17.72 -18.33
C PRO A 42 1.07 -18.09 -17.54
N ILE A 43 1.24 -19.04 -16.62
CA ILE A 43 0.32 -19.24 -15.50
C ILE A 43 0.94 -18.54 -14.29
N LEU A 44 0.33 -17.45 -13.83
CA LEU A 44 0.80 -16.71 -12.67
C LEU A 44 0.10 -17.23 -11.42
N ARG A 45 0.87 -17.44 -10.36
CA ARG A 45 0.40 -17.94 -9.07
C ARG A 45 0.49 -16.83 -8.01
N PHE A 46 -0.60 -16.61 -7.28
CA PHE A 46 -0.67 -15.61 -6.21
C PHE A 46 -1.25 -16.20 -4.94
N ASN A 47 -0.79 -15.72 -3.80
CA ASN A 47 -1.40 -16.00 -2.52
C ASN A 47 -2.39 -14.87 -2.18
N VAL A 48 -3.65 -15.21 -1.94
CA VAL A 48 -4.72 -14.28 -1.53
C VAL A 48 -5.25 -14.78 -0.19
N GLY A 49 -4.76 -14.21 0.90
CA GLY A 49 -5.00 -14.75 2.24
C GLY A 49 -4.51 -16.20 2.35
N ASN A 50 -5.41 -17.11 2.69
CA ASN A 50 -5.13 -18.56 2.76
C ASN A 50 -5.35 -19.31 1.44
N ASN A 51 -5.78 -18.61 0.40
CA ASN A 51 -6.08 -19.20 -0.89
C ASN A 51 -4.94 -18.99 -1.89
N ILE A 52 -4.80 -19.93 -2.83
CA ILE A 52 -3.90 -19.80 -3.97
C ILE A 52 -4.75 -19.53 -5.21
N VAL A 53 -4.49 -18.42 -5.88
CA VAL A 53 -5.14 -18.03 -7.13
C VAL A 53 -4.17 -18.25 -8.28
N TYR A 54 -4.66 -18.84 -9.36
CA TYR A 54 -3.93 -18.99 -10.62
C TYR A 54 -4.60 -18.17 -11.71
N ILE A 55 -3.82 -17.36 -12.41
CA ILE A 55 -4.27 -16.66 -13.62
C ILE A 55 -3.58 -17.27 -14.81
N ASN A 56 -4.37 -17.86 -15.70
CA ASN A 56 -3.90 -18.43 -16.96
C ASN A 56 -4.11 -17.42 -18.10
N TYR A 57 -3.04 -17.04 -18.77
CA TYR A 57 -3.12 -16.17 -19.94
C TYR A 57 -3.20 -17.04 -21.19
N GLU A 58 -4.34 -16.99 -21.87
CA GLU A 58 -4.59 -17.75 -23.11
C GLU A 58 -3.89 -17.16 -24.34
N LYS A 59 -3.48 -15.91 -24.27
CA LYS A 59 -2.75 -15.19 -25.32
C LYS A 59 -1.42 -14.66 -24.79
N PRO A 60 -0.40 -14.53 -25.66
CA PRO A 60 0.87 -13.93 -25.28
C PRO A 60 0.68 -12.51 -24.71
N ILE A 61 1.38 -12.25 -23.60
CA ILE A 61 1.37 -10.94 -22.97
C ILE A 61 2.11 -9.95 -23.88
N THR A 62 1.42 -8.89 -24.31
CA THR A 62 2.06 -7.80 -25.06
C THR A 62 2.67 -6.77 -24.09
N LYS A 63 3.58 -5.95 -24.61
CA LYS A 63 4.18 -4.84 -23.84
C LYS A 63 3.12 -3.86 -23.35
N GLU A 64 2.19 -3.50 -24.21
CA GLU A 64 1.09 -2.55 -23.93
C GLU A 64 0.16 -3.10 -22.84
N PHE A 65 -0.21 -4.41 -22.93
CA PHE A 65 -1.02 -5.06 -21.92
C PHE A 65 -0.31 -5.08 -20.56
N ARG A 66 0.97 -5.44 -20.54
CA ARG A 66 1.79 -5.43 -19.30
C ARG A 66 1.82 -4.04 -18.67
N GLU A 67 2.13 -3.01 -19.46
CA GLU A 67 2.18 -1.63 -18.97
C GLU A 67 0.85 -1.16 -18.40
N PHE A 68 -0.25 -1.46 -19.10
CA PHE A 68 -1.60 -1.11 -18.65
C PHE A 68 -1.97 -1.85 -17.36
N ASN A 69 -1.75 -3.18 -17.31
CA ASN A 69 -2.02 -3.99 -16.14
C ASN A 69 -1.22 -3.51 -14.92
N ASN A 70 0.07 -3.22 -15.10
CA ASN A 70 0.92 -2.75 -14.00
C ASN A 70 0.53 -1.34 -13.51
N LYS A 71 0.03 -0.47 -14.38
CA LYS A 71 -0.58 0.82 -13.97
C LYS A 71 -1.81 0.61 -13.11
N ILE A 72 -2.73 -0.29 -13.50
CA ILE A 72 -3.90 -0.64 -12.69
C ILE A 72 -3.45 -1.20 -11.33
N ALA A 73 -2.50 -2.11 -11.35
CA ALA A 73 -1.91 -2.70 -10.16
C ALA A 73 -1.37 -1.63 -9.20
N HIS A 74 -0.63 -0.67 -9.72
CA HIS A 74 -0.08 0.44 -8.94
C HIS A 74 -1.19 1.36 -8.38
N PHE A 75 -2.20 1.66 -9.18
CA PHE A 75 -3.36 2.43 -8.74
C PHE A 75 -4.13 1.77 -7.60
N HIS A 76 -4.31 0.44 -7.63
CA HIS A 76 -4.89 -0.29 -6.52
C HIS A 76 -4.07 -0.16 -5.23
N ASN A 77 -2.74 -0.20 -5.34
CA ASN A 77 -1.84 -0.01 -4.21
C ASN A 77 -1.97 1.41 -3.63
N GLN A 78 -2.05 2.45 -4.47
CA GLN A 78 -2.29 3.84 -4.04
C GLN A 78 -3.64 3.98 -3.32
N ASN A 79 -4.72 3.42 -3.88
CA ASN A 79 -6.04 3.44 -3.27
C ASN A 79 -6.07 2.76 -1.91
N PHE A 80 -5.35 1.65 -1.75
CA PHE A 80 -5.22 1.00 -0.45
C PHE A 80 -4.57 1.92 0.59
N ILE A 81 -3.49 2.62 0.25
CA ILE A 81 -2.81 3.60 1.11
C ILE A 81 -3.80 4.68 1.59
N VAL A 82 -4.59 5.24 0.65
CA VAL A 82 -5.58 6.28 0.98
C VAL A 82 -6.67 5.75 1.91
N ARG A 83 -7.18 4.55 1.65
CA ARG A 83 -8.23 3.93 2.46
C ARG A 83 -7.74 3.52 3.85
N LEU A 84 -6.55 2.93 3.94
CA LEU A 84 -5.96 2.58 5.23
C LEU A 84 -5.72 3.82 6.09
N PHE A 85 -5.21 4.90 5.48
CA PHE A 85 -5.11 6.17 6.20
C PHE A 85 -6.48 6.64 6.70
N SER A 86 -7.54 6.55 5.89
CA SER A 86 -8.88 6.98 6.28
C SER A 86 -9.42 6.19 7.47
N VAL A 87 -9.24 4.86 7.46
CA VAL A 87 -9.59 3.99 8.61
C VAL A 87 -8.87 4.47 9.86
N LEU A 88 -7.56 4.57 9.84
CA LEU A 88 -6.77 4.98 11.01
C LEU A 88 -7.08 6.41 11.47
N ASN A 89 -7.39 7.31 10.54
CA ASN A 89 -7.73 8.70 10.85
C ASN A 89 -9.10 8.83 11.54
N ASN A 90 -10.08 7.97 11.21
CA ASN A 90 -11.36 7.91 11.91
C ASN A 90 -11.19 7.61 13.41
N TYR A 91 -10.16 6.87 13.76
CA TYR A 91 -9.76 6.56 15.15
C TYR A 91 -8.74 7.53 15.72
N GLN A 92 -8.48 8.65 15.05
CA GLN A 92 -7.58 9.73 15.49
C GLN A 92 -6.11 9.31 15.71
N ILE A 93 -5.69 8.20 15.10
CA ILE A 93 -4.32 7.67 15.25
C ILE A 93 -3.24 8.69 14.88
N PHE A 94 -3.52 9.58 13.92
CA PHE A 94 -2.53 10.55 13.42
C PHE A 94 -2.48 11.89 14.19
N GLN A 95 -3.33 12.12 15.21
CA GLN A 95 -3.37 13.41 15.90
C GLN A 95 -2.07 13.72 16.66
N ASN A 96 -1.51 12.71 17.34
CA ASN A 96 -0.30 12.86 18.14
C ASN A 96 0.88 12.02 17.64
N LEU A 97 0.75 11.41 16.46
CA LEU A 97 1.77 10.53 15.91
C LEU A 97 3.05 11.33 15.57
N LYS A 98 4.14 11.00 16.24
CA LYS A 98 5.49 11.46 15.90
C LYS A 98 6.17 10.45 14.97
N ILE A 99 7.16 10.90 14.22
CA ILE A 99 7.94 10.02 13.34
C ILE A 99 8.70 8.95 14.12
N SER A 100 9.11 9.25 15.38
CA SER A 100 9.79 8.32 16.27
C SER A 100 8.90 7.16 16.71
N ASP A 101 7.58 7.36 16.74
CA ASP A 101 6.63 6.38 17.25
C ASP A 101 6.37 5.27 16.23
N SER A 102 6.23 5.65 14.95
CA SER A 102 6.14 4.73 13.81
C SER A 102 6.52 5.46 12.53
N PRO A 103 7.74 5.25 12.01
CA PRO A 103 8.17 5.79 10.73
C PRO A 103 7.28 5.37 9.56
N GLU A 104 6.73 4.14 9.61
CA GLU A 104 5.86 3.57 8.59
C GLU A 104 4.52 4.33 8.52
N LEU A 105 3.88 4.55 9.68
CA LEU A 105 2.62 5.32 9.76
C LEU A 105 2.81 6.78 9.39
N TYR A 106 3.95 7.37 9.79
CA TYR A 106 4.28 8.72 9.36
C TYR A 106 4.46 8.80 7.84
N THR A 107 5.07 7.78 7.23
CA THR A 107 5.21 7.66 5.77
C THR A 107 3.86 7.46 5.09
N LEU A 108 2.99 6.61 5.64
CA LEU A 108 1.60 6.43 5.19
C LEU A 108 0.86 7.77 5.11
N LYS A 109 0.93 8.59 6.16
CA LYS A 109 0.32 9.93 6.19
C LYS A 109 0.82 10.82 5.05
N ARG A 110 2.12 10.79 4.76
CA ARG A 110 2.72 11.59 3.67
C ARG A 110 2.32 11.07 2.29
N LEU A 111 2.33 9.76 2.08
CA LEU A 111 1.88 9.11 0.84
C LEU A 111 0.42 9.44 0.53
N ARG A 112 -0.47 9.35 1.54
CA ARG A 112 -1.88 9.70 1.39
C ARG A 112 -2.06 11.13 0.89
N ASN A 113 -1.27 12.08 1.40
CA ASN A 113 -1.39 13.48 0.98
C ASN A 113 -1.04 13.64 -0.50
N ILE A 114 -0.04 12.92 -0.99
CA ILE A 114 0.32 12.95 -2.42
C ILE A 114 -0.77 12.26 -3.26
N PHE A 115 -1.20 11.05 -2.87
CA PHE A 115 -2.18 10.29 -3.65
C PHE A 115 -3.58 10.90 -3.61
N GLY A 116 -3.94 11.60 -2.54
CA GLY A 116 -5.25 12.22 -2.38
C GLY A 116 -5.38 13.62 -2.99
N HIS A 117 -4.27 14.33 -3.24
CA HIS A 117 -4.30 15.73 -3.68
C HIS A 117 -3.54 16.02 -4.99
N SER A 118 -2.80 15.05 -5.51
CA SER A 118 -2.08 15.14 -6.78
C SER A 118 -2.40 13.94 -7.65
N SER A 119 -1.82 13.90 -8.85
CA SER A 119 -1.94 12.75 -9.77
C SER A 119 -1.34 11.44 -9.20
N GLY A 120 -0.78 11.48 -8.00
CA GLY A 120 -0.14 10.33 -7.36
C GLY A 120 1.25 9.99 -7.92
N HIS A 121 1.72 10.72 -8.92
CA HIS A 121 3.01 10.49 -9.55
C HIS A 121 4.17 11.09 -8.76
N TYR A 122 5.31 10.42 -8.84
CA TYR A 122 6.55 10.94 -8.29
C TYR A 122 7.16 12.02 -9.21
N ASP A 123 7.17 13.24 -8.71
CA ASP A 123 7.84 14.36 -9.38
C ASP A 123 9.25 14.55 -8.80
N LYS A 124 10.27 14.27 -9.62
CA LYS A 124 11.68 14.39 -9.24
C LYS A 124 12.12 15.84 -9.00
N THR A 125 11.38 16.83 -9.50
CA THR A 125 11.67 18.25 -9.28
C THR A 125 11.10 18.77 -7.96
N ASN A 126 10.04 18.11 -7.44
CA ASN A 126 9.38 18.48 -6.21
C ASN A 126 10.21 18.06 -4.99
N ILE A 127 10.54 19.03 -4.11
CA ILE A 127 11.39 18.81 -2.93
C ILE A 127 10.71 17.88 -1.91
N ASP A 128 9.39 17.98 -1.74
CA ASP A 128 8.63 17.14 -0.80
C ASP A 128 8.58 15.69 -1.28
N HIS A 129 8.43 15.48 -2.60
CA HIS A 129 8.45 14.14 -3.18
C HIS A 129 9.82 13.49 -3.02
N ARG A 130 10.92 14.22 -3.24
CA ARG A 130 12.28 13.73 -3.02
C ARG A 130 12.53 13.40 -1.55
N SER A 131 12.08 14.26 -0.64
CA SER A 131 12.19 14.03 0.80
C SER A 131 11.43 12.77 1.24
N LEU A 132 10.21 12.58 0.71
CA LEU A 132 9.42 11.37 0.98
C LEU A 132 10.08 10.12 0.39
N MET A 133 10.60 10.19 -0.84
CA MET A 133 11.30 9.07 -1.47
C MET A 133 12.49 8.59 -0.63
N ARG A 134 13.37 9.51 -0.19
CA ARG A 134 14.50 9.16 0.70
C ARG A 134 14.04 8.52 2.00
N ARG A 135 12.93 8.98 2.56
CA ARG A 135 12.33 8.39 3.75
C ARG A 135 11.84 6.98 3.49
N MET A 136 11.14 6.75 2.37
CA MET A 136 10.66 5.43 1.99
C MET A 136 11.82 4.43 1.86
N ILE A 137 12.89 4.83 1.16
CA ILE A 137 14.10 4.01 1.02
C ILE A 137 14.61 3.58 2.40
N LYS A 138 14.75 4.53 3.32
CA LYS A 138 15.24 4.25 4.69
C LYS A 138 14.24 3.43 5.52
N THR A 139 12.95 3.80 5.52
CA THR A 139 11.94 3.18 6.38
C THR A 139 11.66 1.74 5.98
N PHE A 140 11.60 1.46 4.68
CA PHE A 140 11.23 0.14 4.15
C PHE A 140 12.44 -0.67 3.65
N ASN A 141 13.65 -0.18 3.88
CA ASN A 141 14.89 -0.81 3.43
C ASN A 141 14.87 -1.15 1.93
N LEU A 142 14.47 -0.16 1.11
CA LEU A 142 14.42 -0.32 -0.33
C LEU A 142 15.82 -0.11 -0.94
N GLU A 143 16.02 -0.67 -2.14
CA GLU A 143 17.24 -0.40 -2.90
C GLU A 143 17.39 1.10 -3.16
N ASP A 144 18.60 1.64 -2.98
CA ASP A 144 18.90 3.03 -3.34
C ASP A 144 19.20 3.14 -4.83
N LYS A 145 18.11 3.27 -5.60
CA LYS A 145 18.14 3.42 -7.06
C LYS A 145 17.20 4.53 -7.52
N SER A 146 17.31 4.92 -8.78
CA SER A 146 16.37 5.86 -9.37
C SER A 146 15.00 5.20 -9.59
N TYR A 147 13.99 5.75 -8.95
CA TYR A 147 12.59 5.36 -9.13
C TYR A 147 11.87 6.33 -10.07
N ASN A 148 10.99 5.80 -10.92
CA ASN A 148 10.12 6.61 -11.78
C ASN A 148 8.79 6.94 -11.11
N ASP A 149 8.43 6.20 -10.05
CA ASP A 149 7.24 6.42 -9.23
C ASP A 149 7.50 5.99 -7.79
N PHE A 150 6.59 6.29 -6.86
CA PHE A 150 6.71 5.82 -5.47
C PHE A 150 6.63 4.28 -5.41
N PRO A 151 7.63 3.60 -4.83
CA PRO A 151 7.71 2.14 -4.79
C PRO A 151 6.78 1.55 -3.72
N ILE A 152 5.48 1.53 -3.97
CA ILE A 152 4.45 0.98 -3.06
C ILE A 152 4.13 -0.48 -3.37
N SER A 153 5.14 -1.35 -3.31
CA SER A 153 4.96 -2.79 -3.47
C SER A 153 4.18 -3.42 -2.30
N ILE A 154 3.49 -4.53 -2.56
CA ILE A 154 2.76 -5.25 -1.52
C ILE A 154 3.73 -5.80 -0.49
N ASP A 155 4.77 -6.51 -0.93
CA ASP A 155 5.63 -7.29 -0.06
C ASP A 155 6.53 -6.43 0.84
N THR A 156 7.07 -5.34 0.29
CA THR A 156 8.05 -4.52 1.02
C THR A 156 7.45 -3.28 1.68
N VAL A 157 6.38 -2.69 1.14
CA VAL A 157 5.83 -1.44 1.68
C VAL A 157 4.48 -1.65 2.34
N ILE A 158 3.51 -2.19 1.61
CA ILE A 158 2.14 -2.32 2.11
C ILE A 158 2.08 -3.26 3.32
N ASN A 159 2.73 -4.41 3.26
CA ASN A 159 2.75 -5.36 4.38
C ASN A 159 3.40 -4.75 5.64
N GLN A 160 4.47 -3.97 5.49
CA GLN A 160 5.10 -3.31 6.63
C GLN A 160 4.20 -2.23 7.23
N ILE A 161 3.50 -1.44 6.40
CA ILE A 161 2.54 -0.44 6.87
C ILE A 161 1.37 -1.11 7.61
N ILE A 162 0.80 -2.20 7.10
CA ILE A 162 -0.28 -2.95 7.78
C ILE A 162 0.20 -3.44 9.13
N LYS A 163 1.37 -4.09 9.18
CA LYS A 163 1.97 -4.60 10.42
C LYS A 163 2.20 -3.47 11.43
N ALA A 164 2.77 -2.34 10.99
CA ALA A 164 2.99 -1.18 11.85
C ALA A 164 1.68 -0.59 12.36
N SER A 165 0.62 -0.56 11.53
CA SER A 165 -0.71 -0.09 11.93
C SER A 165 -1.29 -0.93 13.06
N ILE A 166 -1.25 -2.25 12.91
CA ILE A 166 -1.77 -3.19 13.93
C ILE A 166 -0.96 -3.10 15.22
N ASN A 167 0.36 -3.08 15.12
CA ASN A 167 1.24 -2.99 16.29
C ASN A 167 1.02 -1.67 17.05
N TYR A 168 0.88 -0.56 16.33
CA TYR A 168 0.62 0.75 16.94
C TYR A 168 -0.74 0.77 17.65
N VAL A 169 -1.79 0.25 17.02
CA VAL A 169 -3.12 0.15 17.62
C VAL A 169 -3.08 -0.70 18.89
N ASN A 170 -2.47 -1.87 18.85
CA ASN A 170 -2.37 -2.77 20.03
C ASN A 170 -1.53 -2.16 21.17
N GLY A 171 -0.62 -1.23 20.87
CA GLY A 171 0.16 -0.53 21.89
C GLY A 171 -0.51 0.72 22.47
N GLN A 172 -1.56 1.25 21.83
CA GLN A 172 -2.23 2.50 22.24
C GLN A 172 -3.64 2.29 22.80
N TYR A 173 -4.28 1.18 22.49
CA TYR A 173 -5.65 0.88 22.89
C TYR A 173 -5.69 -0.40 23.75
N PRO A 174 -6.48 -0.40 24.83
CA PRO A 174 -6.63 -1.58 25.68
C PRO A 174 -7.38 -2.72 25.00
#